data_0200258559c1e371e791c90e2b2cf510
#
_entry.id   0200258559c1e371e791c90e2b2cf510
#
_cell.length_a   1.000
_cell.length_b   1.000
_cell.length_c   1.000
_cell.angle_alpha   90.00
_cell.angle_beta   90.00
_cell.angle_gamma   90.00
#
_symmetry.space_group_name_H-M   'P 1'
#
loop_
_entity.id
_entity.type
_entity.pdbx_description
1 polymer ?
#
loop_
_entity_poly.entity_id
_entity_poly.type
_entity_poly.pdbx_seq_one_letter_code
_entity_poly.pdbx_strand_id
1 'polypeptide(L)'
;MKAKYGWEPIYLIWDSEGKMKEERDARNLSSFVFPPSAAALILKRQIIRNGFAARLSILYSPKGPLLDWTNEPLWNRVLSDLQSFAKKQGAIFLKMDPDVVLGTGVPNSEEDVQDPNGQVVMSELKRRGWEYSSDQIQFRNTVLIDLNPSEEELLARMKQKTRYNIRLAEKKGVALRIGKLEDLPMLYKMYAETSVRDGFVIRDEAYYKTVWEIFMANQFPVTNHQLPHTEPLIAKVNNEPVAAIFVFYFAGRAYYVYGMSRDVHREKMPTYLLQWEAMKRAKAKGYAVYDLWGAPEVFDESDSMWGVYRFKEGLGGRVVRTLGAYDFAPSPLWYKMYSEIIPRVLDVMRARGKARTKQNLGA
;
A
#
# COMPACT_ATOMS: atom_id res chain seq x y z
N MET A 1 -5.68 6.95 12.53
CA MET A 1 -4.23 7.05 12.44
C MET A 1 -3.75 8.31 11.72
N LYS A 2 -4.07 8.54 10.46
CA LYS A 2 -3.59 9.72 9.67
C LYS A 2 -3.90 11.07 10.31
N ALA A 3 -5.03 11.19 11.05
CA ALA A 3 -5.38 12.43 11.77
C ALA A 3 -4.33 12.84 12.82
N LYS A 4 -3.68 11.88 13.49
CA LYS A 4 -2.56 12.16 14.43
C LYS A 4 -1.36 12.83 13.76
N TYR A 5 -1.26 12.74 12.42
CA TYR A 5 -0.18 13.29 11.62
C TYR A 5 -0.59 14.50 10.77
N GLY A 6 -1.67 15.19 11.17
CA GLY A 6 -2.11 16.45 10.57
C GLY A 6 -2.93 16.31 9.27
N TRP A 7 -3.52 15.14 9.03
CA TRP A 7 -4.47 14.93 7.96
C TRP A 7 -5.91 14.97 8.51
N GLU A 8 -6.77 15.72 7.86
CA GLU A 8 -8.22 15.76 8.12
C GLU A 8 -8.91 14.73 7.22
N PRO A 9 -9.55 13.68 7.77
CA PRO A 9 -10.33 12.74 6.97
C PRO A 9 -11.68 13.34 6.59
N ILE A 10 -12.08 13.20 5.33
CA ILE A 10 -13.37 13.57 4.78
C ILE A 10 -13.89 12.37 4.01
N TYR A 11 -15.11 11.94 4.27
CA TYR A 11 -15.74 10.80 3.60
C TYR A 11 -16.73 11.35 2.58
N LEU A 12 -16.54 11.00 1.32
CA LEU A 12 -17.46 11.27 0.23
C LEU A 12 -18.21 9.98 -0.10
N ILE A 13 -19.52 10.05 -0.15
CA ILE A 13 -20.39 8.89 -0.34
C ILE A 13 -21.43 9.25 -1.39
N TRP A 14 -21.61 8.37 -2.37
CA TRP A 14 -22.65 8.50 -3.41
C TRP A 14 -23.74 7.48 -3.14
N ASP A 15 -24.97 7.96 -3.00
CA ASP A 15 -26.14 7.11 -2.87
C ASP A 15 -26.54 6.45 -4.21
N SER A 16 -27.60 5.64 -4.20
CA SER A 16 -28.11 4.95 -5.39
C SER A 16 -28.58 5.89 -6.50
N GLU A 17 -28.93 7.15 -6.16
CA GLU A 17 -29.29 8.19 -7.12
C GLU A 17 -28.04 8.95 -7.64
N GLY A 18 -26.87 8.60 -7.18
CA GLY A 18 -25.61 9.25 -7.53
C GLY A 18 -25.41 10.61 -6.87
N LYS A 19 -26.14 10.94 -5.81
CA LYS A 19 -25.92 12.17 -5.06
C LYS A 19 -24.76 12.01 -4.09
N MET A 20 -23.79 12.91 -4.19
CA MET A 20 -22.64 12.95 -3.28
C MET A 20 -23.02 13.61 -1.95
N LYS A 21 -22.67 12.95 -0.84
CA LYS A 21 -22.75 13.49 0.52
C LYS A 21 -21.35 13.56 1.11
N GLU A 22 -21.07 14.64 1.84
CA GLU A 22 -19.84 14.84 2.60
C GLU A 22 -20.07 14.53 4.07
N GLU A 23 -19.25 13.65 4.66
CA GLU A 23 -19.28 13.32 6.08
C GLU A 23 -17.87 13.47 6.67
N ARG A 24 -17.77 14.01 7.87
CA ARG A 24 -16.49 14.20 8.57
C ARG A 24 -16.33 13.34 9.81
N ASP A 25 -17.41 12.73 10.28
CA ASP A 25 -17.38 11.81 11.39
C ASP A 25 -17.66 10.38 10.93
N ALA A 26 -16.65 9.52 11.06
CA ALA A 26 -16.76 8.11 10.68
C ALA A 26 -17.91 7.37 11.40
N ARG A 27 -18.33 7.85 12.59
CA ARG A 27 -19.44 7.24 13.36
C ARG A 27 -20.77 7.38 12.64
N ASN A 28 -20.93 8.42 11.83
CA ASN A 28 -22.16 8.68 11.09
C ASN A 28 -22.27 7.82 9.82
N LEU A 29 -21.19 7.14 9.40
CA LEU A 29 -21.22 6.26 8.23
C LEU A 29 -22.16 5.07 8.41
N SER A 30 -22.38 4.62 9.65
CA SER A 30 -23.31 3.51 9.95
C SER A 30 -24.79 3.87 9.77
N SER A 31 -25.13 5.16 9.66
CA SER A 31 -26.50 5.62 9.43
C SER A 31 -26.97 5.51 7.96
N PHE A 32 -26.09 5.14 7.04
CA PHE A 32 -26.48 4.91 5.66
C PHE A 32 -27.24 3.57 5.55
N VAL A 33 -28.54 3.66 5.26
CA VAL A 33 -29.48 2.52 5.23
C VAL A 33 -29.26 1.61 4.00
N PHE A 34 -28.55 2.10 2.98
CA PHE A 34 -28.28 1.36 1.74
C PHE A 34 -26.78 1.31 1.47
N PRO A 35 -26.28 0.22 0.85
CA PRO A 35 -24.89 0.21 0.40
C PRO A 35 -24.71 1.37 -0.60
N PRO A 36 -23.67 2.21 -0.41
CA PRO A 36 -23.42 3.31 -1.32
C PRO A 36 -22.99 2.77 -2.70
N SER A 37 -23.37 3.50 -3.77
CA SER A 37 -22.91 3.17 -5.12
C SER A 37 -21.42 3.46 -5.32
N ALA A 38 -20.89 4.46 -4.58
CA ALA A 38 -19.47 4.78 -4.54
C ALA A 38 -19.09 5.43 -3.20
N ALA A 39 -17.81 5.35 -2.84
CA ALA A 39 -17.26 5.99 -1.67
C ALA A 39 -15.80 6.43 -1.90
N ALA A 40 -15.38 7.52 -1.27
CA ALA A 40 -13.99 7.94 -1.24
C ALA A 40 -13.60 8.49 0.14
N LEU A 41 -12.49 8.04 0.68
CA LEU A 41 -11.82 8.71 1.78
C LEU A 41 -10.91 9.79 1.21
N ILE A 42 -11.15 11.04 1.55
CA ILE A 42 -10.26 12.14 1.19
C ILE A 42 -9.48 12.55 2.43
N LEU A 43 -8.17 12.45 2.35
CA LEU A 43 -7.24 12.98 3.35
C LEU A 43 -6.85 14.39 2.92
N LYS A 44 -7.28 15.40 3.69
CA LYS A 44 -6.95 16.82 3.45
C LYS A 44 -5.81 17.25 4.36
N ARG A 45 -4.83 17.97 3.80
CA ARG A 45 -3.76 18.60 4.56
C ARG A 45 -3.55 20.04 4.08
N GLN A 46 -3.62 20.98 5.02
CA GLN A 46 -3.24 22.36 4.77
C GLN A 46 -1.71 22.49 4.71
N ILE A 47 -1.21 23.25 3.74
CA ILE A 47 0.24 23.43 3.54
C ILE A 47 0.78 24.51 4.47
N ILE A 48 0.05 25.61 4.61
CA ILE A 48 0.42 26.77 5.43
C ILE A 48 -0.76 27.08 6.33
N ARG A 49 -0.52 27.33 7.61
CA ARG A 49 -1.59 27.59 8.59
C ARG A 49 -2.03 29.05 8.63
N ASN A 50 -1.21 30.00 8.19
CA ASN A 50 -1.47 31.43 8.28
C ASN A 50 -1.17 32.17 6.96
N GLY A 51 -1.85 33.30 6.71
CA GLY A 51 -1.64 34.16 5.55
C GLY A 51 -2.49 33.79 4.32
N PHE A 52 -2.22 34.41 3.19
CA PHE A 52 -2.96 34.22 1.93
C PHE A 52 -3.00 32.78 1.44
N ALA A 53 -1.92 32.05 1.65
CA ALA A 53 -1.79 30.64 1.27
C ALA A 53 -2.44 29.67 2.28
N ALA A 54 -3.03 30.13 3.38
CA ALA A 54 -3.71 29.31 4.37
C ALA A 54 -4.95 28.58 3.82
N ARG A 55 -5.46 29.01 2.66
CA ARG A 55 -6.56 28.34 1.94
C ARG A 55 -6.09 27.18 1.05
N LEU A 56 -4.77 27.08 0.79
CA LEU A 56 -4.24 26.04 -0.08
C LEU A 56 -4.10 24.72 0.67
N SER A 57 -4.60 23.68 0.06
CA SER A 57 -4.55 22.33 0.61
C SER A 57 -4.12 21.31 -0.44
N ILE A 58 -3.64 20.18 0.02
CA ILE A 58 -3.49 18.98 -0.79
C ILE A 58 -4.53 17.96 -0.34
N LEU A 59 -5.07 17.24 -1.32
CA LEU A 59 -6.06 16.19 -1.10
C LEU A 59 -5.50 14.87 -1.61
N TYR A 60 -5.75 13.79 -0.89
CA TYR A 60 -5.36 12.44 -1.27
C TYR A 60 -6.46 11.44 -0.99
N SER A 61 -6.85 10.67 -1.99
CA SER A 61 -7.79 9.55 -1.89
C SER A 61 -7.04 8.22 -1.98
N PRO A 62 -6.59 7.63 -0.85
CA PRO A 62 -5.84 6.38 -0.86
C PRO A 62 -6.71 5.22 -1.31
N LYS A 63 -6.28 4.51 -2.35
CA LYS A 63 -7.00 3.37 -2.96
C LYS A 63 -8.47 3.69 -3.29
N GLY A 64 -8.74 4.95 -3.59
CA GLY A 64 -10.07 5.44 -3.93
C GLY A 64 -10.08 6.24 -5.23
N PRO A 65 -11.31 6.57 -5.72
CA PRO A 65 -12.60 6.19 -5.16
C PRO A 65 -12.92 4.70 -5.32
N LEU A 66 -13.72 4.17 -4.37
CA LEU A 66 -14.26 2.82 -4.41
C LEU A 66 -15.59 2.85 -5.16
N LEU A 67 -15.67 2.19 -6.29
CA LEU A 67 -16.87 2.10 -7.12
C LEU A 67 -16.72 0.95 -8.13
N ASP A 68 -17.83 0.64 -8.81
CA ASP A 68 -17.78 -0.24 -9.99
C ASP A 68 -17.24 0.54 -11.19
N TRP A 69 -15.99 0.32 -11.53
CA TRP A 69 -15.31 0.97 -12.65
C TRP A 69 -15.77 0.47 -14.02
N THR A 70 -16.61 -0.57 -14.09
CA THR A 70 -17.29 -1.00 -15.34
C THR A 70 -18.56 -0.18 -15.61
N ASN A 71 -19.08 0.51 -14.58
CA ASN A 71 -20.24 1.39 -14.68
C ASN A 71 -19.83 2.80 -15.12
N GLU A 72 -19.82 3.03 -16.43
CA GLU A 72 -19.37 4.30 -17.02
C GLU A 72 -20.16 5.52 -16.52
N PRO A 73 -21.49 5.55 -16.46
CA PRO A 73 -22.23 6.67 -15.90
C PRO A 73 -21.84 7.00 -14.46
N LEU A 74 -21.58 5.98 -13.63
CA LEU A 74 -21.22 6.15 -12.23
C LEU A 74 -19.84 6.81 -12.08
N TRP A 75 -18.81 6.23 -12.71
CA TRP A 75 -17.46 6.79 -12.53
C TRP A 75 -17.30 8.16 -13.21
N ASN A 76 -18.03 8.44 -14.29
CA ASN A 76 -18.10 9.77 -14.89
C ASN A 76 -18.64 10.81 -13.90
N ARG A 77 -19.70 10.47 -13.17
CA ARG A 77 -20.28 11.31 -12.13
C ARG A 77 -19.30 11.50 -10.98
N VAL A 78 -18.76 10.42 -10.43
CA VAL A 78 -17.82 10.46 -9.29
C VAL A 78 -16.59 11.30 -9.62
N LEU A 79 -15.99 11.15 -10.80
CA LEU A 79 -14.85 11.96 -11.23
C LEU A 79 -15.19 13.45 -11.34
N SER A 80 -16.37 13.79 -11.86
CA SER A 80 -16.83 15.18 -11.96
C SER A 80 -17.04 15.80 -10.58
N ASP A 81 -17.62 15.05 -9.66
CA ASP A 81 -17.85 15.49 -8.29
C ASP A 81 -16.52 15.67 -7.52
N LEU A 82 -15.56 14.75 -7.70
CA LEU A 82 -14.22 14.86 -7.12
C LEU A 82 -13.48 16.11 -7.64
N GLN A 83 -13.56 16.40 -8.95
CA GLN A 83 -12.96 17.60 -9.53
C GLN A 83 -13.60 18.88 -8.96
N SER A 84 -14.93 18.90 -8.84
CA SER A 84 -15.68 20.01 -8.26
C SER A 84 -15.35 20.16 -6.77
N PHE A 85 -15.25 19.08 -6.04
CA PHE A 85 -14.85 19.06 -4.64
C PHE A 85 -13.44 19.63 -4.46
N ALA A 86 -12.48 19.21 -5.25
CA ALA A 86 -11.11 19.71 -5.21
C ALA A 86 -11.05 21.22 -5.41
N LYS A 87 -11.79 21.76 -6.40
CA LYS A 87 -11.92 23.20 -6.64
C LYS A 87 -12.52 23.92 -5.41
N LYS A 88 -13.62 23.42 -4.86
CA LYS A 88 -14.31 23.97 -3.68
C LYS A 88 -13.40 24.00 -2.45
N GLN A 89 -12.56 22.99 -2.26
CA GLN A 89 -11.62 22.89 -1.14
C GLN A 89 -10.37 23.75 -1.28
N GLY A 90 -10.19 24.48 -2.39
CA GLY A 90 -8.98 25.24 -2.68
C GLY A 90 -7.74 24.33 -2.80
N ALA A 91 -7.93 23.16 -3.38
CA ALA A 91 -6.84 22.21 -3.50
C ALA A 91 -5.82 22.68 -4.54
N ILE A 92 -4.53 22.51 -4.22
CA ILE A 92 -3.46 22.58 -5.22
C ILE A 92 -3.62 21.42 -6.19
N PHE A 93 -3.84 20.23 -5.63
CA PHE A 93 -4.20 19.03 -6.37
C PHE A 93 -5.01 18.06 -5.49
N LEU A 94 -5.75 17.19 -6.16
CA LEU A 94 -6.31 15.98 -5.60
C LEU A 94 -5.58 14.79 -6.24
N LYS A 95 -4.85 14.03 -5.43
CA LYS A 95 -4.25 12.75 -5.82
C LYS A 95 -5.22 11.61 -5.53
N MET A 96 -5.33 10.65 -6.43
CA MET A 96 -6.02 9.37 -6.21
C MET A 96 -5.20 8.23 -6.80
N ASP A 97 -5.31 7.04 -6.20
CA ASP A 97 -4.67 5.81 -6.68
C ASP A 97 -5.62 4.60 -6.62
N PRO A 98 -6.70 4.63 -7.44
CA PRO A 98 -7.74 3.61 -7.42
C PRO A 98 -7.21 2.22 -7.85
N ASP A 99 -7.84 1.17 -7.33
CA ASP A 99 -7.51 -0.21 -7.70
C ASP A 99 -8.13 -0.60 -9.07
N VAL A 100 -7.87 0.21 -10.10
CA VAL A 100 -8.24 -0.09 -11.49
C VAL A 100 -7.14 -0.89 -12.14
N VAL A 101 -7.46 -2.11 -12.56
CA VAL A 101 -6.50 -3.00 -13.22
C VAL A 101 -6.26 -2.52 -14.64
N LEU A 102 -5.00 -2.36 -15.05
CA LEU A 102 -4.57 -2.10 -16.43
C LEU A 102 -4.20 -3.38 -17.17
N GLY A 103 -3.87 -4.41 -16.43
CA GLY A 103 -3.47 -5.69 -16.98
C GLY A 103 -2.86 -6.61 -15.94
N THR A 104 -2.56 -7.82 -16.36
CA THR A 104 -1.95 -8.86 -15.55
C THR A 104 -0.75 -9.46 -16.28
N GLY A 105 0.11 -10.16 -15.54
CA GLY A 105 1.37 -10.69 -16.08
C GLY A 105 2.47 -9.63 -16.17
N VAL A 106 3.66 -10.08 -16.46
CA VAL A 106 4.82 -9.21 -16.71
C VAL A 106 4.67 -8.57 -18.10
N PRO A 107 4.86 -7.26 -18.25
CA PRO A 107 4.76 -6.61 -19.55
C PRO A 107 5.65 -7.30 -20.61
N ASN A 108 5.11 -7.48 -21.81
CA ASN A 108 5.75 -8.11 -22.95
C ASN A 108 6.13 -9.60 -22.75
N SER A 109 5.63 -10.27 -21.72
CA SER A 109 5.73 -11.73 -21.59
C SER A 109 4.53 -12.43 -22.25
N GLU A 110 4.59 -13.77 -22.37
CA GLU A 110 3.47 -14.59 -22.85
C GLU A 110 2.23 -14.49 -21.94
N GLU A 111 2.42 -14.09 -20.69
CA GLU A 111 1.34 -13.91 -19.70
C GLU A 111 0.79 -12.47 -19.66
N ASP A 112 1.29 -11.56 -20.51
CA ASP A 112 0.85 -10.17 -20.56
C ASP A 112 -0.56 -10.06 -21.11
N VAL A 113 -1.51 -9.75 -20.25
CA VAL A 113 -2.92 -9.53 -20.63
C VAL A 113 -3.31 -8.11 -20.24
N GLN A 114 -3.74 -7.32 -21.21
CA GLN A 114 -4.26 -5.98 -21.00
C GLN A 114 -5.73 -6.04 -20.56
N ASP A 115 -6.13 -5.13 -19.67
CA ASP A 115 -7.52 -4.95 -19.27
C ASP A 115 -8.17 -3.81 -20.08
N PRO A 116 -9.15 -4.10 -20.94
CA PRO A 116 -9.77 -3.08 -21.80
C PRO A 116 -10.46 -1.97 -20.99
N ASN A 117 -11.11 -2.31 -19.87
CA ASN A 117 -11.79 -1.33 -19.02
C ASN A 117 -10.77 -0.37 -18.38
N GLY A 118 -9.65 -0.89 -17.90
CA GLY A 118 -8.58 -0.06 -17.36
C GLY A 118 -8.02 0.92 -18.39
N GLN A 119 -7.89 0.52 -19.65
CA GLN A 119 -7.45 1.39 -20.73
C GLN A 119 -8.47 2.52 -21.02
N VAL A 120 -9.77 2.22 -20.98
CA VAL A 120 -10.83 3.22 -21.12
C VAL A 120 -10.78 4.24 -20.00
N VAL A 121 -10.71 3.77 -18.75
CA VAL A 121 -10.62 4.65 -17.57
C VAL A 121 -9.36 5.52 -17.63
N MET A 122 -8.21 4.96 -17.99
CA MET A 122 -6.96 5.71 -18.14
C MET A 122 -7.08 6.83 -19.18
N SER A 123 -7.68 6.52 -20.33
CA SER A 123 -7.88 7.49 -21.41
C SER A 123 -8.79 8.61 -20.98
N GLU A 124 -9.88 8.30 -20.29
CA GLU A 124 -10.82 9.29 -19.78
C GLU A 124 -10.22 10.19 -18.68
N LEU A 125 -9.41 9.63 -17.77
CA LEU A 125 -8.69 10.43 -16.80
C LEU A 125 -7.82 11.50 -17.49
N LYS A 126 -7.05 11.12 -18.50
CA LYS A 126 -6.24 12.05 -19.31
C LYS A 126 -7.11 13.10 -19.99
N ARG A 127 -8.22 12.69 -20.60
CA ARG A 127 -9.16 13.61 -21.26
C ARG A 127 -9.75 14.66 -20.31
N ARG A 128 -9.95 14.28 -19.03
CA ARG A 128 -10.44 15.16 -17.97
C ARG A 128 -9.37 16.02 -17.32
N GLY A 129 -8.12 15.95 -17.76
CA GLY A 129 -7.01 16.73 -17.21
C GLY A 129 -6.44 16.15 -15.91
N TRP A 130 -6.61 14.85 -15.67
CA TRP A 130 -5.84 14.14 -14.66
C TRP A 130 -4.50 13.76 -15.25
N GLU A 131 -3.44 14.04 -14.53
CA GLU A 131 -2.07 13.73 -14.94
C GLU A 131 -1.52 12.56 -14.14
N TYR A 132 -0.79 11.65 -14.78
CA TYR A 132 -0.09 10.59 -14.09
C TYR A 132 0.90 11.20 -13.11
N SER A 133 0.79 10.83 -11.83
CA SER A 133 1.64 11.42 -10.81
C SER A 133 3.04 10.82 -10.83
N SER A 134 4.06 11.68 -10.80
CA SER A 134 5.45 11.24 -10.61
C SER A 134 5.72 10.71 -9.19
N ASP A 135 4.86 11.07 -8.22
CA ASP A 135 4.96 10.65 -6.82
C ASP A 135 3.90 9.59 -6.51
N GLN A 136 4.27 8.33 -6.67
CA GLN A 136 3.43 7.16 -6.39
C GLN A 136 3.48 6.84 -4.90
N ILE A 137 2.39 7.11 -4.17
CA ILE A 137 2.32 6.85 -2.72
C ILE A 137 2.15 5.36 -2.42
N GLN A 138 1.37 4.67 -3.23
CA GLN A 138 1.17 3.22 -3.16
C GLN A 138 1.89 2.55 -4.32
N PHE A 139 2.29 1.30 -4.12
CA PHE A 139 2.80 0.50 -5.24
C PHE A 139 1.72 0.37 -6.30
N ARG A 140 2.08 0.68 -7.54
CA ARG A 140 1.22 0.53 -8.70
C ARG A 140 0.99 -0.92 -9.05
N ASN A 141 2.04 -1.72 -8.97
CA ASN A 141 2.01 -3.14 -9.29
C ASN A 141 2.06 -3.97 -8.01
N THR A 142 1.36 -5.10 -8.03
CA THR A 142 1.38 -6.08 -6.94
C THR A 142 1.48 -7.50 -7.49
N VAL A 143 1.70 -8.47 -6.59
CA VAL A 143 1.70 -9.90 -6.93
C VAL A 143 0.63 -10.59 -6.10
N LEU A 144 -0.36 -11.18 -6.75
CA LEU A 144 -1.49 -11.84 -6.11
C LEU A 144 -1.38 -13.36 -6.22
N ILE A 145 -1.74 -14.04 -5.15
CA ILE A 145 -1.90 -15.51 -5.12
C ILE A 145 -3.37 -15.81 -4.83
N ASP A 146 -4.00 -16.58 -5.71
CA ASP A 146 -5.32 -17.16 -5.49
C ASP A 146 -5.20 -18.29 -4.47
N LEU A 147 -5.90 -18.18 -3.33
CA LEU A 147 -5.89 -19.16 -2.25
C LEU A 147 -7.02 -20.20 -2.33
N ASN A 148 -7.89 -20.13 -3.34
CA ASN A 148 -8.99 -21.10 -3.50
C ASN A 148 -8.51 -22.54 -3.76
N PRO A 149 -7.42 -22.79 -4.53
CA PRO A 149 -6.91 -24.14 -4.76
C PRO A 149 -6.43 -24.83 -3.49
N SER A 150 -6.31 -26.18 -3.52
CA SER A 150 -5.77 -26.95 -2.41
C SER A 150 -4.34 -26.55 -2.04
N GLU A 151 -3.87 -26.92 -0.85
CA GLU A 151 -2.49 -26.63 -0.43
C GLU A 151 -1.46 -27.30 -1.36
N GLU A 152 -1.78 -28.52 -1.84
CA GLU A 152 -0.96 -29.26 -2.80
C GLU A 152 -0.86 -28.51 -4.15
N GLU A 153 -1.99 -27.98 -4.64
CA GLU A 153 -2.01 -27.20 -5.88
C GLU A 153 -1.26 -25.87 -5.71
N LEU A 154 -1.41 -25.19 -4.56
CA LEU A 154 -0.65 -23.99 -4.24
C LEU A 154 0.85 -24.25 -4.25
N LEU A 155 1.30 -25.35 -3.62
CA LEU A 155 2.70 -25.76 -3.68
C LEU A 155 3.14 -26.11 -5.10
N ALA A 156 2.30 -26.79 -5.87
CA ALA A 156 2.63 -27.18 -7.25
C ALA A 156 2.90 -25.96 -8.16
N ARG A 157 2.17 -24.85 -7.94
CA ARG A 157 2.35 -23.58 -8.68
C ARG A 157 3.65 -22.84 -8.32
N MET A 158 4.25 -23.14 -7.17
CA MET A 158 5.52 -22.53 -6.77
C MET A 158 6.69 -23.07 -7.59
N LYS A 159 7.72 -22.24 -7.81
CA LYS A 159 8.99 -22.70 -8.40
C LYS A 159 9.60 -23.82 -7.57
N GLN A 160 10.29 -24.77 -8.22
CA GLN A 160 10.91 -25.91 -7.54
C GLN A 160 11.83 -25.49 -6.39
N LYS A 161 12.63 -24.43 -6.59
CA LYS A 161 13.52 -23.88 -5.55
C LYS A 161 12.75 -23.38 -4.33
N THR A 162 11.58 -22.79 -4.53
CA THR A 162 10.72 -22.30 -3.42
C THR A 162 10.20 -23.46 -2.59
N ARG A 163 9.65 -24.50 -3.22
CA ARG A 163 9.21 -25.72 -2.54
C ARG A 163 10.34 -26.38 -1.76
N TYR A 164 11.53 -26.46 -2.37
CA TYR A 164 12.71 -26.97 -1.70
C TYR A 164 13.06 -26.14 -0.46
N ASN A 165 13.08 -24.82 -0.56
CA ASN A 165 13.42 -23.92 0.54
C ASN A 165 12.42 -24.00 1.72
N ILE A 166 11.12 -24.17 1.43
CA ILE A 166 10.10 -24.40 2.46
C ILE A 166 10.41 -25.69 3.25
N ARG A 167 10.62 -26.81 2.55
CA ARG A 167 10.97 -28.10 3.19
C ARG A 167 12.32 -28.04 3.92
N LEU A 168 13.28 -27.30 3.37
CA LEU A 168 14.58 -27.12 4.01
C LEU A 168 14.43 -26.39 5.35
N ALA A 169 13.60 -25.32 5.40
CA ALA A 169 13.37 -24.58 6.64
C ALA A 169 12.77 -25.48 7.72
N GLU A 170 11.76 -26.29 7.39
CA GLU A 170 11.16 -27.28 8.30
C GLU A 170 12.23 -28.27 8.79
N LYS A 171 12.99 -28.89 7.86
CA LYS A 171 14.05 -29.86 8.17
C LYS A 171 15.16 -29.26 9.05
N LYS A 172 15.47 -27.95 8.89
CA LYS A 172 16.49 -27.24 9.66
C LYS A 172 15.98 -26.69 10.99
N GLY A 173 14.76 -27.07 11.41
CA GLY A 173 14.19 -26.76 12.71
C GLY A 173 13.76 -25.29 12.86
N VAL A 174 13.36 -24.63 11.79
CA VAL A 174 12.72 -23.31 11.86
C VAL A 174 11.33 -23.50 12.47
N ALA A 175 11.11 -22.91 13.65
CA ALA A 175 9.83 -22.92 14.33
C ALA A 175 9.09 -21.59 14.11
N LEU A 176 7.78 -21.64 13.93
CA LEU A 176 6.94 -20.47 13.74
C LEU A 176 6.01 -20.24 14.94
N ARG A 177 5.75 -18.98 15.25
CA ARG A 177 4.72 -18.59 16.22
C ARG A 177 4.03 -17.28 15.82
N ILE A 178 2.84 -17.08 16.34
CA ILE A 178 2.17 -15.78 16.28
C ILE A 178 2.89 -14.82 17.26
N GLY A 179 3.12 -13.59 16.82
CA GLY A 179 3.65 -12.54 17.68
C GLY A 179 2.57 -11.91 18.53
N LYS A 180 2.99 -11.29 19.64
CA LYS A 180 2.15 -10.57 20.59
C LYS A 180 2.59 -9.11 20.68
N LEU A 181 1.86 -8.29 21.45
CA LEU A 181 2.20 -6.87 21.62
C LEU A 181 3.57 -6.69 22.26
N GLU A 182 3.99 -7.60 23.14
CA GLU A 182 5.30 -7.57 23.80
C GLU A 182 6.45 -7.79 22.82
N ASP A 183 6.20 -8.36 21.65
CA ASP A 183 7.21 -8.58 20.61
C ASP A 183 7.51 -7.32 19.78
N LEU A 184 6.65 -6.28 19.83
CA LEU A 184 6.76 -5.12 18.94
C LEU A 184 8.10 -4.40 18.98
N PRO A 185 8.77 -4.19 20.14
CA PRO A 185 10.09 -3.57 20.16
C PRO A 185 11.15 -4.41 19.42
N MET A 186 11.12 -5.73 19.59
CA MET A 186 12.02 -6.65 18.91
C MET A 186 11.74 -6.67 17.40
N LEU A 187 10.46 -6.68 17.00
CA LEU A 187 10.05 -6.64 15.59
C LEU A 187 10.48 -5.32 14.93
N TYR A 188 10.32 -4.18 15.61
CA TYR A 188 10.80 -2.92 15.07
C TYR A 188 12.32 -2.91 14.88
N LYS A 189 13.08 -3.40 15.85
CA LYS A 189 14.54 -3.52 15.75
C LYS A 189 14.95 -4.36 14.54
N MET A 190 14.30 -5.54 14.34
CA MET A 190 14.55 -6.40 13.19
C MET A 190 14.17 -5.72 11.86
N TYR A 191 13.11 -4.91 11.85
CA TYR A 191 12.70 -4.14 10.69
C TYR A 191 13.70 -3.02 10.36
N ALA A 192 14.23 -2.36 11.38
CA ALA A 192 15.30 -1.37 11.23
C ALA A 192 16.59 -1.99 10.69
N GLU A 193 17.01 -3.15 11.21
CA GLU A 193 18.16 -3.92 10.70
C GLU A 193 17.94 -4.26 9.21
N THR A 194 16.74 -4.69 8.84
CA THR A 194 16.36 -4.98 7.45
C THR A 194 16.44 -3.75 6.56
N SER A 195 15.92 -2.60 7.04
CA SER A 195 15.90 -1.36 6.26
C SER A 195 17.31 -0.83 5.95
N VAL A 196 18.23 -0.94 6.94
CA VAL A 196 19.63 -0.55 6.75
C VAL A 196 20.32 -1.46 5.74
N ARG A 197 20.12 -2.77 5.87
CA ARG A 197 20.71 -3.77 4.96
C ARG A 197 20.22 -3.61 3.53
N ASP A 198 18.90 -3.45 3.36
CA ASP A 198 18.24 -3.46 2.06
C ASP A 198 18.08 -2.04 1.47
N GLY A 199 18.55 -0.99 2.18
CA GLY A 199 18.71 0.37 1.68
C GLY A 199 17.41 1.18 1.57
N PHE A 200 16.33 0.82 2.29
CA PHE A 200 15.10 1.60 2.28
C PHE A 200 14.89 2.40 3.58
N VAL A 201 14.13 3.50 3.48
CA VAL A 201 13.87 4.40 4.60
C VAL A 201 12.62 3.98 5.35
N ILE A 202 12.71 3.92 6.68
CA ILE A 202 11.57 3.66 7.56
C ILE A 202 11.27 4.88 8.45
N ARG A 203 10.09 4.87 9.08
CA ARG A 203 9.72 5.83 10.11
C ARG A 203 10.26 5.41 11.48
N ASP A 204 10.06 6.26 12.49
CA ASP A 204 10.42 5.97 13.86
C ASP A 204 9.61 4.82 14.48
N GLU A 205 10.08 4.30 15.60
CA GLU A 205 9.47 3.21 16.34
C GLU A 205 8.05 3.55 16.79
N ALA A 206 7.83 4.78 17.27
CA ALA A 206 6.52 5.22 17.76
C ALA A 206 5.44 5.14 16.69
N TYR A 207 5.80 5.45 15.42
CA TYR A 207 4.89 5.31 14.30
C TYR A 207 4.47 3.86 14.07
N TYR A 208 5.44 2.93 13.94
CA TYR A 208 5.13 1.52 13.67
C TYR A 208 4.43 0.86 14.83
N LYS A 209 4.87 1.13 16.06
CA LYS A 209 4.20 0.65 17.27
C LYS A 209 2.72 1.05 17.27
N THR A 210 2.44 2.34 17.03
CA THR A 210 1.05 2.83 16.96
C THR A 210 0.24 2.10 15.85
N VAL A 211 0.83 1.90 14.66
CA VAL A 211 0.15 1.20 13.56
C VAL A 211 -0.14 -0.24 13.94
N TRP A 212 0.87 -0.97 14.38
CA TRP A 212 0.75 -2.39 14.68
C TRP A 212 -0.19 -2.65 15.86
N GLU A 213 -0.11 -1.86 16.93
CA GLU A 213 -1.03 -1.95 18.07
C GLU A 213 -2.50 -1.77 17.68
N ILE A 214 -2.80 -0.75 16.86
CA ILE A 214 -4.17 -0.48 16.41
C ILE A 214 -4.74 -1.69 15.65
N PHE A 215 -3.96 -2.28 14.73
CA PHE A 215 -4.45 -3.39 13.93
C PHE A 215 -4.36 -4.75 14.64
N MET A 216 -3.48 -4.94 15.61
CA MET A 216 -3.44 -6.12 16.46
C MET A 216 -4.56 -6.12 17.51
N ALA A 217 -4.99 -4.94 17.98
CA ALA A 217 -6.10 -4.81 18.94
C ALA A 217 -7.47 -5.18 18.34
N ASN A 218 -7.61 -5.12 17.02
CA ASN A 218 -8.86 -5.45 16.31
C ASN A 218 -9.13 -6.95 16.19
N GLN A 219 -8.60 -7.77 17.11
CA GLN A 219 -8.85 -9.22 17.18
C GLN A 219 -10.25 -9.51 17.73
N PHE A 220 -11.30 -9.08 17.04
CA PHE A 220 -12.66 -9.55 17.31
C PHE A 220 -12.86 -10.93 16.65
N PRO A 221 -13.77 -11.76 17.19
CA PRO A 221 -14.08 -13.05 16.58
C PRO A 221 -14.44 -12.83 15.10
N VAL A 222 -13.74 -13.54 14.24
CA VAL A 222 -13.70 -13.36 12.77
C VAL A 222 -15.01 -13.88 12.14
N THR A 223 -16.16 -13.41 12.59
CA THR A 223 -17.42 -13.84 11.99
C THR A 223 -17.79 -13.11 10.71
N ASN A 224 -17.16 -11.95 10.40
CA ASN A 224 -17.61 -11.13 9.27
C ASN A 224 -16.52 -10.47 8.40
N HIS A 225 -15.21 -10.71 8.56
CA HIS A 225 -14.13 -10.07 7.79
C HIS A 225 -14.20 -8.53 7.70
N GLN A 226 -14.95 -7.89 8.60
CA GLN A 226 -15.36 -6.49 8.47
C GLN A 226 -14.35 -5.48 9.00
N LEU A 227 -13.51 -5.87 9.96
CA LEU A 227 -12.52 -4.96 10.51
C LEU A 227 -11.11 -5.34 10.09
N PRO A 228 -10.31 -4.37 9.61
CA PRO A 228 -8.92 -4.63 9.30
C PRO A 228 -8.15 -5.00 10.57
N HIS A 229 -7.43 -6.12 10.53
CA HIS A 229 -6.59 -6.58 11.64
C HIS A 229 -5.26 -7.13 11.10
N THR A 230 -4.29 -7.36 11.99
CA THR A 230 -3.01 -7.94 11.61
C THR A 230 -2.54 -9.00 12.59
N GLU A 231 -1.82 -9.99 12.06
CA GLU A 231 -1.09 -10.99 12.83
C GLU A 231 0.39 -10.96 12.42
N PRO A 232 1.32 -10.67 13.34
CA PRO A 232 2.72 -10.92 13.08
C PRO A 232 3.00 -12.42 13.20
N LEU A 233 3.72 -12.97 12.21
CA LEU A 233 4.29 -14.32 12.27
C LEU A 233 5.80 -14.21 12.47
N ILE A 234 6.34 -14.94 13.43
CA ILE A 234 7.75 -14.90 13.82
C ILE A 234 8.38 -16.27 13.63
N ALA A 235 9.45 -16.31 12.84
CA ALA A 235 10.29 -17.49 12.67
C ALA A 235 11.44 -17.47 13.68
N LYS A 236 11.68 -18.60 14.32
CA LYS A 236 12.73 -18.81 15.33
C LYS A 236 13.63 -19.96 14.94
N VAL A 237 14.89 -19.84 15.28
CA VAL A 237 15.89 -20.92 15.23
C VAL A 237 16.55 -20.97 16.61
N ASN A 238 16.58 -22.13 17.24
CA ASN A 238 17.13 -22.30 18.60
C ASN A 238 16.54 -21.27 19.60
N ASN A 239 15.24 -21.03 19.52
CA ASN A 239 14.53 -20.01 20.31
C ASN A 239 14.85 -18.54 19.95
N GLU A 240 15.80 -18.26 19.08
CA GLU A 240 16.13 -16.90 18.63
C GLU A 240 15.23 -16.48 17.46
N PRO A 241 14.54 -15.31 17.53
CA PRO A 241 13.80 -14.76 16.39
C PRO A 241 14.76 -14.34 15.26
N VAL A 242 14.55 -14.87 14.07
CA VAL A 242 15.42 -14.67 12.89
C VAL A 242 14.74 -13.99 11.72
N ALA A 243 13.43 -14.10 11.62
CA ALA A 243 12.63 -13.40 10.61
C ALA A 243 11.20 -13.23 11.11
N ALA A 244 10.50 -12.23 10.57
CA ALA A 244 9.07 -12.05 10.84
C ALA A 244 8.38 -11.37 9.66
N ILE A 245 7.06 -11.55 9.62
CA ILE A 245 6.18 -10.85 8.68
C ILE A 245 4.94 -10.34 9.41
N PHE A 246 4.35 -9.24 8.92
CA PHE A 246 3.01 -8.81 9.30
C PHE A 246 2.05 -9.07 8.15
N VAL A 247 1.04 -9.88 8.43
CA VAL A 247 -0.06 -10.14 7.50
C VAL A 247 -1.27 -9.36 7.97
N PHE A 248 -1.78 -8.49 7.10
CA PHE A 248 -2.99 -7.72 7.33
C PHE A 248 -4.16 -8.40 6.63
N TYR A 249 -5.30 -8.41 7.27
CA TYR A 249 -6.52 -9.04 6.78
C TYR A 249 -7.62 -8.02 6.65
N PHE A 250 -8.22 -7.91 5.47
CA PHE A 250 -9.34 -7.01 5.22
C PHE A 250 -10.04 -7.34 3.91
N ALA A 251 -11.36 -7.19 3.86
CA ALA A 251 -12.18 -7.27 2.64
C ALA A 251 -11.89 -8.50 1.77
N GLY A 252 -11.83 -9.69 2.36
CA GLY A 252 -11.60 -10.95 1.64
C GLY A 252 -10.14 -11.19 1.20
N ARG A 253 -9.21 -10.32 1.56
CA ARG A 253 -7.79 -10.44 1.20
C ARG A 253 -6.90 -10.45 2.43
N ALA A 254 -5.80 -11.20 2.33
CA ALA A 254 -4.68 -11.15 3.24
C ALA A 254 -3.50 -10.44 2.55
N TYR A 255 -2.87 -9.48 3.22
CA TYR A 255 -1.83 -8.62 2.66
C TYR A 255 -0.51 -8.80 3.40
N TYR A 256 0.55 -9.14 2.68
CA TYR A 256 1.92 -9.15 3.19
C TYR A 256 2.51 -7.74 3.13
N VAL A 257 2.37 -6.96 4.21
CA VAL A 257 2.74 -5.53 4.20
C VAL A 257 4.15 -5.28 4.71
N TYR A 258 4.57 -5.98 5.77
CA TYR A 258 5.91 -5.82 6.33
C TYR A 258 6.61 -7.17 6.43
N GLY A 259 7.85 -7.20 5.95
CA GLY A 259 8.77 -8.32 6.10
C GLY A 259 10.08 -7.87 6.69
N MET A 260 10.65 -8.69 7.56
CA MET A 260 11.92 -8.41 8.21
C MET A 260 12.69 -9.68 8.47
N SER A 261 14.02 -9.58 8.43
CA SER A 261 14.90 -10.70 8.72
C SER A 261 16.26 -10.23 9.20
N ARG A 262 16.89 -11.01 10.06
CA ARG A 262 18.28 -10.84 10.45
C ARG A 262 19.20 -11.57 9.46
N ASP A 263 20.49 -11.27 9.53
CA ASP A 263 21.48 -11.97 8.70
C ASP A 263 21.82 -13.38 9.23
N VAL A 264 21.54 -13.64 10.52
CA VAL A 264 21.77 -14.94 11.13
C VAL A 264 20.78 -16.00 10.61
N HIS A 265 21.28 -17.21 10.38
CA HIS A 265 20.49 -18.36 9.94
C HIS A 265 19.70 -18.19 8.63
N ARG A 266 20.13 -17.27 7.75
CA ARG A 266 19.48 -17.07 6.44
C ARG A 266 19.52 -18.33 5.57
N GLU A 267 20.56 -19.16 5.71
CA GLU A 267 20.74 -20.44 5.03
C GLU A 267 19.66 -21.46 5.40
N LYS A 268 18.91 -21.24 6.46
CA LYS A 268 17.76 -22.06 6.86
C LYS A 268 16.44 -21.64 6.21
N MET A 269 16.46 -20.62 5.36
CA MET A 269 15.32 -20.16 4.55
C MET A 269 14.03 -19.79 5.33
N PRO A 270 14.11 -19.12 6.49
CA PRO A 270 12.95 -18.89 7.36
C PRO A 270 11.84 -18.07 6.67
N THR A 271 12.20 -17.16 5.77
CA THR A 271 11.24 -16.30 5.05
C THR A 271 10.33 -17.08 4.11
N TYR A 272 10.79 -18.18 3.52
CA TYR A 272 9.95 -19.05 2.68
C TYR A 272 8.91 -19.80 3.50
N LEU A 273 9.28 -20.29 4.66
CA LEU A 273 8.35 -20.96 5.56
C LEU A 273 7.31 -20.00 6.14
N LEU A 274 7.72 -18.76 6.47
CA LEU A 274 6.79 -17.70 6.92
C LEU A 274 5.73 -17.40 5.86
N GLN A 275 6.10 -17.27 4.58
CA GLN A 275 5.13 -17.00 3.52
C GLN A 275 4.17 -18.18 3.33
N TRP A 276 4.69 -19.40 3.35
CA TRP A 276 3.85 -20.59 3.22
C TRP A 276 2.85 -20.71 4.37
N GLU A 277 3.29 -20.50 5.60
CA GLU A 277 2.40 -20.52 6.77
C GLU A 277 1.35 -19.39 6.70
N ALA A 278 1.74 -18.19 6.23
CA ALA A 278 0.81 -17.08 6.04
C ALA A 278 -0.30 -17.41 5.04
N MET A 279 0.05 -18.05 3.91
CA MET A 279 -0.93 -18.52 2.92
C MET A 279 -1.91 -19.55 3.52
N LYS A 280 -1.40 -20.55 4.23
CA LYS A 280 -2.23 -21.56 4.89
C LYS A 280 -3.18 -20.93 5.90
N ARG A 281 -2.69 -20.02 6.74
CA ARG A 281 -3.51 -19.32 7.73
C ARG A 281 -4.56 -18.43 7.08
N ALA A 282 -4.21 -17.70 6.04
CA ALA A 282 -5.15 -16.87 5.29
C ALA A 282 -6.26 -17.74 4.68
N LYS A 283 -5.89 -18.84 4.03
CA LYS A 283 -6.84 -19.81 3.47
C LYS A 283 -7.76 -20.42 4.55
N ALA A 284 -7.21 -20.89 5.66
CA ALA A 284 -7.97 -21.45 6.77
C ALA A 284 -8.96 -20.44 7.40
N LYS A 285 -8.66 -19.15 7.32
CA LYS A 285 -9.56 -18.06 7.74
C LYS A 285 -10.58 -17.66 6.67
N GLY A 286 -10.60 -18.32 5.51
CA GLY A 286 -11.55 -18.06 4.42
C GLY A 286 -11.20 -16.88 3.51
N TYR A 287 -9.96 -16.38 3.54
CA TYR A 287 -9.50 -15.38 2.58
C TYR A 287 -9.16 -16.01 1.24
N ALA A 288 -9.70 -15.45 0.16
CA ALA A 288 -9.54 -15.99 -1.19
C ALA A 288 -8.24 -15.54 -1.86
N VAL A 289 -7.65 -14.43 -1.42
CA VAL A 289 -6.49 -13.81 -2.07
C VAL A 289 -5.41 -13.49 -1.05
N TYR A 290 -4.15 -13.84 -1.38
CA TYR A 290 -2.96 -13.39 -0.68
C TYR A 290 -2.21 -12.39 -1.55
N ASP A 291 -2.20 -11.13 -1.13
CA ASP A 291 -1.53 -10.03 -1.80
C ASP A 291 -0.11 -9.88 -1.23
N LEU A 292 0.88 -10.19 -2.03
CA LEU A 292 2.30 -10.07 -1.65
C LEU A 292 2.78 -8.61 -1.63
N TRP A 293 1.89 -7.64 -1.91
CA TRP A 293 2.19 -6.22 -1.97
C TRP A 293 3.22 -5.89 -3.06
N GLY A 294 3.60 -4.64 -3.20
CA GLY A 294 4.53 -4.07 -4.17
C GLY A 294 5.28 -5.00 -5.13
N ALA A 295 5.23 -4.66 -6.41
CA ALA A 295 6.05 -5.23 -7.46
C ALA A 295 6.78 -4.10 -8.21
N PRO A 296 7.84 -4.39 -8.99
CA PRO A 296 8.61 -3.40 -9.73
C PRO A 296 7.76 -2.55 -10.68
N GLU A 297 8.20 -1.33 -10.96
CA GLU A 297 7.70 -0.56 -12.10
C GLU A 297 8.28 -1.08 -13.41
N VAL A 298 9.57 -1.44 -13.40
CA VAL A 298 10.30 -2.03 -14.51
C VAL A 298 10.68 -3.46 -14.13
N PHE A 299 10.24 -4.45 -14.92
CA PHE A 299 10.44 -5.87 -14.61
C PHE A 299 11.79 -6.40 -15.10
N ASP A 300 12.88 -5.74 -14.70
CA ASP A 300 14.25 -6.18 -14.94
C ASP A 300 15.19 -5.81 -13.78
N GLU A 301 16.47 -6.13 -13.92
CA GLU A 301 17.48 -5.95 -12.87
C GLU A 301 17.81 -4.49 -12.52
N SER A 302 17.35 -3.52 -13.32
CA SER A 302 17.53 -2.08 -13.06
C SER A 302 16.61 -1.56 -11.96
N ASP A 303 15.49 -2.24 -11.70
CA ASP A 303 14.55 -1.87 -10.63
C ASP A 303 15.03 -2.38 -9.28
N SER A 304 15.05 -1.51 -8.28
CA SER A 304 15.45 -1.83 -6.90
C SER A 304 14.63 -2.94 -6.26
N MET A 305 13.39 -3.16 -6.72
CA MET A 305 12.51 -4.22 -6.23
C MET A 305 12.66 -5.55 -7.00
N TRP A 306 13.56 -5.64 -7.99
CA TRP A 306 13.73 -6.85 -8.78
C TRP A 306 13.99 -8.09 -7.93
N GLY A 307 14.91 -8.01 -6.96
CA GLY A 307 15.21 -9.13 -6.05
C GLY A 307 14.01 -9.57 -5.22
N VAL A 308 13.21 -8.62 -4.74
CA VAL A 308 11.97 -8.89 -4.00
C VAL A 308 10.92 -9.53 -4.90
N TYR A 309 10.80 -9.04 -6.14
CA TYR A 309 9.88 -9.61 -7.13
C TYR A 309 10.24 -11.07 -7.47
N ARG A 310 11.51 -11.39 -7.70
CA ARG A 310 11.97 -12.76 -7.96
C ARG A 310 11.61 -13.73 -6.84
N PHE A 311 11.65 -13.26 -5.59
CA PHE A 311 11.15 -14.02 -4.43
C PHE A 311 9.64 -14.26 -4.52
N LYS A 312 8.85 -13.20 -4.80
CA LYS A 312 7.39 -13.27 -4.91
C LYS A 312 6.92 -14.12 -6.09
N GLU A 313 7.55 -13.97 -7.23
CA GLU A 313 7.33 -14.80 -8.41
C GLU A 313 7.55 -16.29 -8.10
N GLY A 314 8.58 -16.60 -7.32
CA GLY A 314 8.86 -17.96 -6.88
C GLY A 314 7.74 -18.62 -6.06
N LEU A 315 6.92 -17.82 -5.38
CA LEU A 315 5.76 -18.29 -4.61
C LEU A 315 4.53 -18.61 -5.47
N GLY A 316 4.62 -18.46 -6.80
CA GLY A 316 3.53 -18.78 -7.74
C GLY A 316 2.49 -17.68 -7.86
N GLY A 317 2.83 -16.45 -7.52
CA GLY A 317 1.93 -15.32 -7.63
C GLY A 317 1.90 -14.73 -9.05
N ARG A 318 0.75 -14.12 -9.39
CA ARG A 318 0.51 -13.42 -10.67
C ARG A 318 0.67 -11.92 -10.47
N VAL A 319 1.41 -11.27 -11.35
CA VAL A 319 1.52 -9.80 -11.37
C VAL A 319 0.18 -9.18 -11.75
N VAL A 320 -0.24 -8.17 -11.01
CA VAL A 320 -1.37 -7.30 -11.35
C VAL A 320 -0.87 -5.87 -11.42
N ARG A 321 -1.13 -5.23 -12.55
CA ARG A 321 -0.74 -3.85 -12.83
C ARG A 321 -1.97 -2.96 -12.74
N THR A 322 -1.89 -1.89 -11.95
CA THR A 322 -3.00 -0.94 -11.79
C THR A 322 -2.64 0.42 -12.38
N LEU A 323 -3.63 1.31 -12.45
CA LEU A 323 -3.47 2.68 -12.93
C LEU A 323 -2.35 3.43 -12.21
N GLY A 324 -2.13 3.16 -10.92
CA GLY A 324 -1.28 3.98 -10.07
C GLY A 324 -1.95 5.30 -9.71
N ALA A 325 -1.15 6.26 -9.25
CA ALA A 325 -1.65 7.56 -8.81
C ALA A 325 -1.80 8.55 -9.95
N TYR A 326 -2.91 9.30 -9.91
CA TYR A 326 -3.20 10.43 -10.79
C TYR A 326 -3.49 11.68 -9.97
N ASP A 327 -3.01 12.81 -10.45
CA ASP A 327 -3.20 14.13 -9.87
C ASP A 327 -4.17 14.96 -10.72
N PHE A 328 -5.21 15.51 -10.10
CA PHE A 328 -6.03 16.55 -10.70
C PHE A 328 -5.66 17.89 -10.09
N ALA A 329 -5.19 18.82 -10.91
CA ALA A 329 -4.77 20.16 -10.50
C ALA A 329 -5.83 21.20 -10.89
N PRO A 330 -6.64 21.73 -9.95
CA PRO A 330 -7.56 22.83 -10.23
C PRO A 330 -6.89 24.06 -10.80
N SER A 331 -5.63 24.31 -10.41
CA SER A 331 -4.79 25.38 -10.92
C SER A 331 -3.41 24.85 -11.31
N PRO A 332 -3.09 24.76 -12.61
CA PRO A 332 -1.79 24.29 -13.06
C PRO A 332 -0.62 25.11 -12.51
N LEU A 333 -0.83 26.41 -12.29
CA LEU A 333 0.20 27.30 -11.73
C LEU A 333 0.58 26.88 -10.30
N TRP A 334 -0.40 26.68 -9.41
CA TRP A 334 -0.15 26.24 -8.04
C TRP A 334 0.43 24.83 -7.99
N TYR A 335 -0.02 23.94 -8.88
CA TYR A 335 0.53 22.60 -9.00
C TYR A 335 2.00 22.62 -9.39
N LYS A 336 2.36 23.38 -10.43
CA LYS A 336 3.75 23.54 -10.86
C LYS A 336 4.62 24.18 -9.77
N MET A 337 4.12 25.18 -9.08
CA MET A 337 4.83 25.76 -7.93
C MET A 337 5.09 24.72 -6.85
N TYR A 338 4.11 23.91 -6.51
CA TYR A 338 4.23 22.90 -5.46
C TYR A 338 5.14 21.74 -5.87
N SER A 339 4.95 21.18 -7.07
CA SER A 339 5.63 19.97 -7.52
C SER A 339 7.05 20.20 -8.03
N GLU A 340 7.35 21.38 -8.57
CA GLU A 340 8.64 21.66 -9.19
C GLU A 340 9.44 22.75 -8.48
N ILE A 341 8.82 23.88 -8.14
CA ILE A 341 9.54 25.06 -7.64
C ILE A 341 9.89 24.90 -6.16
N ILE A 342 8.92 24.54 -5.32
CA ILE A 342 9.16 24.39 -3.89
C ILE A 342 10.23 23.34 -3.59
N PRO A 343 10.22 22.12 -4.17
CA PRO A 343 11.28 21.14 -3.96
C PRO A 343 12.66 21.66 -4.34
N ARG A 344 12.79 22.31 -5.50
CA ARG A 344 14.08 22.89 -5.96
C ARG A 344 14.61 23.95 -5.01
N VAL A 345 13.72 24.84 -4.53
CA VAL A 345 14.11 25.87 -3.55
C VAL A 345 14.58 25.23 -2.24
N LEU A 346 13.84 24.22 -1.74
CA LEU A 346 14.21 23.48 -0.53
C LEU A 346 15.54 22.74 -0.70
N ASP A 347 15.81 22.16 -1.85
CA ASP A 347 17.09 21.47 -2.13
C ASP A 347 18.25 22.45 -2.18
N VAL A 348 18.09 23.63 -2.79
CA VAL A 348 19.09 24.71 -2.75
C VAL A 348 19.33 25.18 -1.32
N MET A 349 18.27 25.36 -0.52
CA MET A 349 18.41 25.76 0.89
C MET A 349 19.14 24.68 1.71
N ARG A 350 18.82 23.40 1.51
CA ARG A 350 19.50 22.27 2.16
C ARG A 350 20.97 22.21 1.77
N ALA A 351 21.28 22.38 0.47
CA ALA A 351 22.65 22.40 -0.02
C ALA A 351 23.46 23.56 0.59
N ARG A 352 22.89 24.77 0.66
CA ARG A 352 23.51 25.93 1.31
C ARG A 352 23.70 25.72 2.82
N GLY A 353 22.69 25.12 3.50
CA GLY A 353 22.79 24.76 4.92
C GLY A 353 23.95 23.79 5.18
N LYS A 354 24.05 22.73 4.36
CA LYS A 354 25.16 21.75 4.45
C LYS A 354 26.53 22.40 4.19
N ALA A 355 26.63 23.31 3.19
CA ALA A 355 27.87 24.03 2.91
C ALA A 355 28.28 24.92 4.07
N ARG A 356 27.34 25.67 4.67
CA ARG A 356 27.58 26.52 5.84
C ARG A 356 28.00 25.72 7.08
N THR A 357 27.38 24.56 7.30
CA THR A 357 27.77 23.66 8.39
C THR A 357 29.17 23.09 8.18
N LYS A 358 29.55 22.73 6.93
CA LYS A 358 30.90 22.29 6.61
C LYS A 358 31.95 23.39 6.82
N GLN A 359 31.64 24.64 6.43
CA GLN A 359 32.53 25.78 6.69
C GLN A 359 32.75 26.04 8.18
N ASN A 360 31.69 25.90 9.00
CA ASN A 360 31.78 26.07 10.46
C ASN A 360 32.50 24.93 11.17
N LEU A 361 32.58 23.74 10.56
CA LEU A 361 33.28 22.56 11.09
C LEU A 361 34.74 22.47 10.60
N GLY A 362 35.10 23.22 9.58
CA GLY A 362 36.44 23.24 8.99
C GLY A 362 37.26 24.50 9.33
N ALA A 363 36.74 25.27 10.29
CA ALA A 363 37.44 26.45 10.82
C ALA A 363 38.06 26.16 12.19
#